data_93b17df652e67cedd76ac112b4b9184d
#
_entry.id   93b17df652e67cedd76ac112b4b9184d
#
_cell.length_a   1.000
_cell.length_b   1.000
_cell.length_c   1.000
_cell.angle_alpha   90.00
_cell.angle_beta   90.00
_cell.angle_gamma   90.00
#
_symmetry.space_group_name_H-M   'P 1'
#
loop_
_entity.id
_entity.type
_entity.pdbx_description
1 polymer ?
#
loop_
_entity_poly.entity_id
_entity_poly.type
_entity_poly.pdbx_seq_one_letter_code
_entity_poly.pdbx_strand_id
1 'polypeptide(L)'
;LPPACRGTPSRIKKAVMNNAIDGIVLFSGGLDSILASRVLMEQGLSVRCLHFVSPFFGSAHSAERWKRLYGVDVVIADASQPIVELVNGWPPHGFGKVMNPCVDCKITLLRMARAYMEKVGAKFLATGEVVGQRPMSQRCDVMNTIRREAGVDGILLRPLCAQHLDPTPMELSGLVDRSKLLGIHGRGRQEQLALAKEFGFTEIPTPGGGCWLAERENARRYWPIRTRYQGGTVEDYYLAAVGRQFWNFGESPAAWLIIGRNSSDNEKLKRFVREGDLTCGMCDFSGPFVLLRGGTAWGTDTLMKALAVASSYSPRAVQAGGAVRVWCKDAGGHQQIYQVVPDVERTGFTRMTWEEVRQEKHELASLHCAEDERLRRERRAAREAGDKAPGMAEGTSSSAEADGE
;
A
#
# COMPACT_ATOMS: atom_id res chain seq x y z
N LEU A 1 -41.79 26.54 -43.90
CA LEU A 1 -40.75 25.52 -43.91
C LEU A 1 -39.40 26.14 -44.33
N PRO A 2 -38.38 26.24 -43.47
CA PRO A 2 -37.01 26.41 -43.86
C PRO A 2 -36.28 25.04 -43.85
N PRO A 3 -35.15 24.90 -44.61
CA PRO A 3 -34.56 23.64 -44.95
C PRO A 3 -33.67 23.07 -43.85
N ALA A 4 -33.66 21.71 -43.76
CA ALA A 4 -32.88 20.89 -42.86
C ALA A 4 -31.37 20.99 -43.13
N CYS A 5 -30.60 21.38 -42.14
CA CYS A 5 -29.16 21.17 -42.11
C CYS A 5 -28.86 19.67 -41.82
N ARG A 6 -28.38 18.97 -42.83
CA ARG A 6 -27.82 17.65 -42.73
C ARG A 6 -26.37 17.78 -42.24
N GLY A 7 -26.12 17.57 -40.95
CA GLY A 7 -24.78 17.36 -40.44
C GLY A 7 -24.30 15.94 -40.78
N THR A 8 -23.24 15.87 -41.57
CA THR A 8 -22.51 14.62 -41.88
C THR A 8 -21.92 14.01 -40.62
N PRO A 9 -22.10 12.67 -40.37
CA PRO A 9 -21.42 12.03 -39.28
C PRO A 9 -19.92 11.94 -39.58
N SER A 10 -19.11 12.50 -38.68
CA SER A 10 -17.66 12.40 -38.75
C SER A 10 -17.26 10.91 -38.76
N ARG A 11 -16.55 10.53 -39.82
CA ARG A 11 -15.92 9.23 -39.97
C ARG A 11 -14.97 8.98 -38.76
N ILE A 12 -15.41 8.22 -37.80
CA ILE A 12 -14.51 7.53 -36.86
C ILE A 12 -13.69 6.55 -37.73
N LYS A 13 -12.44 6.92 -38.01
CA LYS A 13 -11.47 6.00 -38.60
C LYS A 13 -11.34 4.84 -37.60
N LYS A 14 -11.80 3.65 -37.98
CA LYS A 14 -11.42 2.37 -37.36
C LYS A 14 -9.90 2.30 -37.46
N ALA A 15 -9.20 2.72 -36.40
CA ALA A 15 -7.79 2.40 -36.23
C ALA A 15 -7.71 0.87 -36.11
N VAL A 16 -6.99 0.26 -37.01
CA VAL A 16 -6.53 -1.13 -36.90
C VAL A 16 -5.91 -1.27 -35.52
N MET A 17 -6.48 -2.13 -34.67
CA MET A 17 -5.96 -2.41 -33.36
C MET A 17 -4.57 -3.07 -33.53
N ASN A 18 -3.54 -2.23 -33.53
CA ASN A 18 -2.19 -2.69 -33.26
C ASN A 18 -2.17 -3.06 -31.77
N ASN A 19 -1.95 -4.34 -31.44
CA ASN A 19 -1.94 -4.86 -30.07
C ASN A 19 -0.75 -4.32 -29.22
N ALA A 20 0.05 -3.41 -29.75
CA ALA A 20 1.18 -2.80 -29.06
C ALA A 20 0.71 -1.72 -28.08
N ILE A 21 1.15 -1.81 -26.84
CA ILE A 21 0.90 -0.84 -25.79
C ILE A 21 2.04 0.19 -25.82
N ASP A 22 1.71 1.48 -25.95
CA ASP A 22 2.72 2.54 -25.95
C ASP A 22 3.19 2.87 -24.53
N GLY A 23 2.27 2.93 -23.55
CA GLY A 23 2.59 3.31 -22.19
C GLY A 23 1.77 2.61 -21.11
N ILE A 24 2.35 2.55 -19.92
CA ILE A 24 1.69 2.04 -18.71
C ILE A 24 1.42 3.21 -17.77
N VAL A 25 0.16 3.39 -17.37
CA VAL A 25 -0.23 4.43 -16.41
C VAL A 25 -0.43 3.79 -15.03
N LEU A 26 0.31 4.24 -14.02
CA LEU A 26 0.04 3.88 -12.64
C LEU A 26 -1.32 4.46 -12.23
N PHE A 27 -2.28 3.59 -11.97
CA PHE A 27 -3.67 3.93 -11.87
C PHE A 27 -4.23 3.67 -10.48
N SER A 28 -4.56 4.73 -9.75
CA SER A 28 -5.15 4.62 -8.40
C SER A 28 -6.68 4.54 -8.40
N GLY A 29 -7.33 4.79 -9.52
CA GLY A 29 -8.79 4.97 -9.61
C GLY A 29 -9.27 6.35 -9.15
N GLY A 30 -8.37 7.23 -8.73
CA GLY A 30 -8.67 8.63 -8.42
C GLY A 30 -8.66 9.49 -9.68
N LEU A 31 -9.30 10.68 -9.60
CA LEU A 31 -9.50 11.58 -10.74
C LEU A 31 -8.21 11.86 -11.51
N ASP A 32 -7.12 12.18 -10.80
CA ASP A 32 -5.86 12.54 -11.46
C ASP A 32 -5.29 11.40 -12.31
N SER A 33 -5.36 10.15 -11.83
CA SER A 33 -4.91 8.98 -12.61
C SER A 33 -5.80 8.69 -13.83
N ILE A 34 -7.09 8.93 -13.71
CA ILE A 34 -8.04 8.81 -14.83
C ILE A 34 -7.75 9.87 -15.89
N LEU A 35 -7.60 11.12 -15.46
CA LEU A 35 -7.30 12.24 -16.36
C LEU A 35 -5.95 12.08 -17.07
N ALA A 36 -4.92 11.63 -16.35
CA ALA A 36 -3.61 11.34 -16.96
C ALA A 36 -3.71 10.31 -18.09
N SER A 37 -4.51 9.25 -17.87
CA SER A 37 -4.77 8.22 -18.88
C SER A 37 -5.50 8.83 -20.10
N ARG A 38 -6.55 9.61 -19.85
CA ARG A 38 -7.36 10.21 -20.91
C ARG A 38 -6.57 11.21 -21.75
N VAL A 39 -5.76 12.07 -21.12
CA VAL A 39 -4.87 13.03 -21.83
C VAL A 39 -3.93 12.34 -22.81
N LEU A 40 -3.41 11.16 -22.44
CA LEU A 40 -2.58 10.37 -23.35
C LEU A 40 -3.40 9.68 -24.45
N MET A 41 -4.58 9.16 -24.12
CA MET A 41 -5.48 8.52 -25.08
C MET A 41 -5.99 9.51 -26.14
N GLU A 42 -6.27 10.76 -25.78
CA GLU A 42 -6.66 11.82 -26.73
C GLU A 42 -5.56 12.17 -27.75
N GLN A 43 -4.32 11.81 -27.45
CA GLN A 43 -3.21 11.91 -28.41
C GLN A 43 -3.12 10.70 -29.36
N GLY A 44 -4.01 9.70 -29.21
CA GLY A 44 -4.02 8.48 -29.98
C GLY A 44 -3.07 7.40 -29.46
N LEU A 45 -2.51 7.60 -28.25
CA LEU A 45 -1.62 6.61 -27.62
C LEU A 45 -2.42 5.44 -27.02
N SER A 46 -1.93 4.23 -27.24
CA SER A 46 -2.45 3.01 -26.61
C SER A 46 -1.84 2.89 -25.22
N VAL A 47 -2.60 3.22 -24.19
CA VAL A 47 -2.13 3.12 -22.81
C VAL A 47 -2.91 2.07 -22.01
N ARG A 48 -2.21 1.36 -21.13
CA ARG A 48 -2.80 0.43 -20.17
C ARG A 48 -2.62 0.96 -18.76
N CYS A 49 -3.71 0.96 -18.00
CA CYS A 49 -3.74 1.37 -16.61
C CYS A 49 -3.37 0.19 -15.71
N LEU A 50 -2.33 0.35 -14.88
CA LEU A 50 -1.89 -0.65 -13.92
C LEU A 50 -2.39 -0.25 -12.53
N HIS A 51 -3.39 -0.98 -12.01
CA HIS A 51 -3.96 -0.75 -10.69
C HIS A 51 -3.40 -1.74 -9.68
N PHE A 52 -2.71 -1.22 -8.68
CA PHE A 52 -2.15 -2.03 -7.60
C PHE A 52 -3.14 -2.22 -6.46
N VAL A 53 -3.18 -3.46 -5.94
CA VAL A 53 -3.97 -3.82 -4.76
C VAL A 53 -3.06 -4.34 -3.65
N SER A 54 -3.48 -4.10 -2.41
CA SER A 54 -2.79 -4.56 -1.20
C SER A 54 -3.78 -4.57 -0.02
N PRO A 55 -3.42 -5.08 1.17
CA PRO A 55 -4.25 -4.94 2.36
C PRO A 55 -4.59 -3.49 2.74
N PHE A 56 -3.86 -2.52 2.21
CA PHE A 56 -3.94 -1.12 2.62
C PHE A 56 -4.55 -0.19 1.58
N PHE A 57 -4.64 -0.60 0.33
CA PHE A 57 -5.19 0.20 -0.76
C PHE A 57 -5.58 -0.66 -1.96
N GLY A 58 -6.36 -0.05 -2.85
CA GLY A 58 -6.78 -0.66 -4.11
C GLY A 58 -8.08 -1.48 -3.98
N SER A 59 -8.67 -1.78 -5.12
CA SER A 59 -9.89 -2.60 -5.23
C SER A 59 -9.81 -3.45 -6.50
N ALA A 60 -9.71 -4.76 -6.33
CA ALA A 60 -9.67 -5.70 -7.45
C ALA A 60 -10.97 -5.73 -8.27
N HIS A 61 -12.10 -5.31 -7.69
CA HIS A 61 -13.42 -5.43 -8.31
C HIS A 61 -13.85 -4.19 -9.11
N SER A 62 -13.02 -3.15 -9.20
CA SER A 62 -13.42 -1.87 -9.79
C SER A 62 -13.03 -1.71 -11.27
N ALA A 63 -12.25 -2.62 -11.84
CA ALA A 63 -11.70 -2.50 -13.21
C ALA A 63 -12.80 -2.34 -14.27
N GLU A 64 -13.83 -3.19 -14.27
CA GLU A 64 -14.95 -3.12 -15.22
C GLU A 64 -15.78 -1.82 -15.08
N ARG A 65 -15.92 -1.31 -13.86
CA ARG A 65 -16.57 -0.03 -13.61
C ARG A 65 -15.77 1.11 -14.22
N TRP A 66 -14.46 1.15 -14.03
CA TRP A 66 -13.57 2.19 -14.60
C TRP A 66 -13.55 2.15 -16.12
N LYS A 67 -13.52 0.93 -16.72
CA LYS A 67 -13.62 0.75 -18.16
C LYS A 67 -14.93 1.34 -18.71
N ARG A 68 -16.05 1.06 -18.07
CA ARG A 68 -17.37 1.55 -18.48
C ARG A 68 -17.50 3.06 -18.31
N LEU A 69 -17.03 3.64 -17.19
CA LEU A 69 -17.22 5.05 -16.87
C LEU A 69 -16.21 5.95 -17.58
N TYR A 70 -14.98 5.51 -17.76
CA TYR A 70 -13.87 6.35 -18.22
C TYR A 70 -13.20 5.83 -19.49
N GLY A 71 -13.59 4.71 -20.01
CA GLY A 71 -13.02 4.12 -21.23
C GLY A 71 -11.58 3.62 -21.10
N VAL A 72 -11.09 3.36 -19.90
CA VAL A 72 -9.71 2.96 -19.63
C VAL A 72 -9.55 1.43 -19.56
N ASP A 73 -8.45 0.90 -20.11
CA ASP A 73 -8.06 -0.52 -19.99
C ASP A 73 -7.26 -0.72 -18.70
N VAL A 74 -7.82 -1.44 -17.73
CA VAL A 74 -7.23 -1.60 -16.39
C VAL A 74 -6.83 -3.04 -16.13
N VAL A 75 -5.57 -3.23 -15.78
CA VAL A 75 -5.01 -4.50 -15.26
C VAL A 75 -4.75 -4.37 -13.78
N ILE A 76 -5.15 -5.39 -13.02
CA ILE A 76 -4.91 -5.47 -11.58
C ILE A 76 -3.57 -6.16 -11.32
N ALA A 77 -2.74 -5.57 -10.48
CA ALA A 77 -1.48 -6.13 -10.02
C ALA A 77 -1.45 -6.21 -8.51
N ASP A 78 -1.05 -7.35 -7.97
CA ASP A 78 -0.93 -7.55 -6.53
C ASP A 78 0.42 -7.01 -6.03
N ALA A 79 0.36 -6.01 -5.14
CA ALA A 79 1.50 -5.44 -4.44
C ALA A 79 1.51 -5.80 -2.95
N SER A 80 0.68 -6.78 -2.52
CA SER A 80 0.48 -7.10 -1.11
C SER A 80 1.78 -7.43 -0.40
N GLN A 81 2.54 -8.39 -0.95
CA GLN A 81 3.77 -8.87 -0.30
C GLN A 81 4.83 -7.77 -0.18
N PRO A 82 5.26 -7.06 -1.25
CA PRO A 82 6.28 -6.03 -1.13
C PRO A 82 5.85 -4.83 -0.26
N ILE A 83 4.56 -4.51 -0.21
CA ILE A 83 4.08 -3.42 0.67
C ILE A 83 3.99 -3.88 2.13
N VAL A 84 3.64 -5.13 2.40
CA VAL A 84 3.67 -5.69 3.77
C VAL A 84 5.09 -5.77 4.29
N GLU A 85 6.05 -6.21 3.48
CA GLU A 85 7.48 -6.21 3.82
C GLU A 85 7.98 -4.79 4.16
N LEU A 86 7.59 -3.80 3.35
CA LEU A 86 7.90 -2.40 3.61
C LEU A 86 7.32 -1.89 4.93
N VAL A 87 6.10 -2.31 5.28
CA VAL A 87 5.41 -1.92 6.53
C VAL A 87 5.98 -2.64 7.74
N ASN A 88 6.33 -3.92 7.63
CA ASN A 88 6.95 -4.71 8.70
C ASN A 88 8.37 -4.23 9.02
N GLY A 89 9.11 -3.81 8.00
CA GLY A 89 10.42 -3.19 8.15
C GLY A 89 10.35 -1.73 8.62
N TRP A 90 11.48 -1.04 8.54
CA TRP A 90 11.53 0.41 8.65
C TRP A 90 11.78 0.99 7.26
N PRO A 91 10.82 1.76 6.70
CA PRO A 91 11.00 2.33 5.37
C PRO A 91 12.22 3.27 5.33
N PRO A 92 13.08 3.23 4.32
CA PRO A 92 14.26 4.09 4.21
C PRO A 92 13.97 5.59 4.34
N HIS A 93 12.82 6.06 3.83
CA HIS A 93 12.37 7.45 3.97
C HIS A 93 11.40 7.65 5.16
N GLY A 94 11.25 6.64 6.01
CA GLY A 94 10.40 6.67 7.19
C GLY A 94 8.91 6.66 6.90
N PHE A 95 8.15 6.64 7.99
CA PHE A 95 6.70 6.76 7.94
C PHE A 95 6.28 8.23 7.95
N GLY A 96 5.18 8.54 7.27
CA GLY A 96 4.53 9.84 7.33
C GLY A 96 3.89 10.14 8.69
N LYS A 97 2.91 11.04 8.69
CA LYS A 97 2.23 11.45 9.94
C LYS A 97 1.61 10.28 10.69
N VAL A 98 1.09 9.30 9.98
CA VAL A 98 0.49 8.10 10.57
C VAL A 98 1.45 6.91 10.37
N MET A 99 1.09 5.93 9.58
CA MET A 99 1.87 4.72 9.32
C MET A 99 2.18 4.56 7.81
N ASN A 100 1.99 5.62 7.04
CA ASN A 100 2.05 5.63 5.59
C ASN A 100 3.48 5.86 5.07
N PRO A 101 4.15 4.88 4.43
CA PRO A 101 5.49 5.02 3.85
C PRO A 101 5.40 5.54 2.41
N CYS A 102 4.82 6.74 2.20
CA CYS A 102 4.38 7.19 0.88
C CYS A 102 5.51 7.28 -0.17
N VAL A 103 6.73 7.63 0.24
CA VAL A 103 7.89 7.73 -0.66
C VAL A 103 8.31 6.33 -1.10
N ASP A 104 8.60 5.46 -0.16
CA ASP A 104 9.06 4.09 -0.43
C ASP A 104 8.00 3.24 -1.11
N CYS A 105 6.73 3.40 -0.73
CA CYS A 105 5.60 2.78 -1.41
C CYS A 105 5.56 3.18 -2.90
N LYS A 106 5.73 4.47 -3.22
CA LYS A 106 5.75 4.93 -4.60
C LYS A 106 6.95 4.38 -5.36
N ILE A 107 8.13 4.34 -4.76
CA ILE A 107 9.34 3.73 -5.34
C ILE A 107 9.07 2.25 -5.66
N THR A 108 8.51 1.50 -4.72
CA THR A 108 8.16 0.09 -4.89
C THR A 108 7.18 -0.12 -6.04
N LEU A 109 6.09 0.65 -6.08
CA LEU A 109 5.09 0.54 -7.14
C LEU A 109 5.63 0.92 -8.53
N LEU A 110 6.52 1.93 -8.61
CA LEU A 110 7.18 2.31 -9.86
C LEU A 110 8.15 1.23 -10.35
N ARG A 111 8.91 0.59 -9.46
CA ARG A 111 9.76 -0.57 -9.82
C ARG A 111 8.93 -1.74 -10.37
N MET A 112 7.83 -2.05 -9.72
CA MET A 112 6.90 -3.09 -10.21
C MET A 112 6.28 -2.72 -11.56
N ALA A 113 5.88 -1.45 -11.74
CA ALA A 113 5.32 -0.97 -13.00
C ALA A 113 6.35 -0.99 -14.13
N ARG A 114 7.62 -0.67 -13.84
CA ARG A 114 8.72 -0.78 -14.80
C ARG A 114 8.91 -2.24 -15.25
N ALA A 115 8.96 -3.19 -14.34
CA ALA A 115 9.06 -4.61 -14.70
C ALA A 115 7.87 -5.07 -15.54
N TYR A 116 6.66 -4.59 -15.25
CA TYR A 116 5.48 -4.87 -16.07
C TYR A 116 5.57 -4.22 -17.46
N MET A 117 6.01 -2.96 -17.54
CA MET A 117 6.23 -2.22 -18.78
C MET A 117 7.20 -2.97 -19.71
N GLU A 118 8.34 -3.41 -19.18
CA GLU A 118 9.35 -4.17 -19.89
C GLU A 118 8.78 -5.52 -20.40
N LYS A 119 8.01 -6.22 -19.55
CA LYS A 119 7.35 -7.50 -19.91
C LYS A 119 6.38 -7.38 -21.08
N VAL A 120 5.65 -6.27 -21.18
CA VAL A 120 4.65 -6.08 -22.25
C VAL A 120 5.18 -5.29 -23.44
N GLY A 121 6.44 -4.84 -23.40
CA GLY A 121 7.10 -4.08 -24.47
C GLY A 121 6.59 -2.65 -24.60
N ALA A 122 6.01 -2.07 -23.55
CA ALA A 122 5.60 -0.66 -23.55
C ALA A 122 6.82 0.27 -23.45
N LYS A 123 6.70 1.50 -23.94
CA LYS A 123 7.83 2.42 -24.11
C LYS A 123 8.03 3.35 -22.91
N PHE A 124 6.97 3.61 -22.14
CA PHE A 124 7.03 4.57 -21.02
C PHE A 124 6.07 4.24 -19.89
N LEU A 125 6.34 4.82 -18.73
CA LEU A 125 5.42 4.89 -17.59
C LEU A 125 4.79 6.27 -17.50
N ALA A 126 3.57 6.35 -16.97
CA ALA A 126 2.96 7.64 -16.62
C ALA A 126 2.27 7.57 -15.25
N THR A 127 2.15 8.73 -14.61
CA THR A 127 1.41 8.88 -13.35
C THR A 127 0.53 10.11 -13.39
N GLY A 128 -0.58 10.08 -12.63
CA GLY A 128 -1.44 11.26 -12.40
C GLY A 128 -0.93 12.17 -11.28
N GLU A 129 0.38 12.24 -11.05
CA GLU A 129 0.94 13.13 -10.03
C GLU A 129 0.89 14.59 -10.50
N VAL A 130 0.60 15.48 -9.55
CA VAL A 130 0.58 16.93 -9.76
C VAL A 130 1.54 17.59 -8.78
N VAL A 131 2.45 18.42 -9.28
CA VAL A 131 3.44 19.14 -8.46
C VAL A 131 2.75 19.96 -7.36
N GLY A 132 3.15 19.76 -6.11
CA GLY A 132 2.64 20.51 -4.96
C GLY A 132 1.27 20.06 -4.42
N GLN A 133 0.60 19.08 -5.04
CA GLN A 133 -0.73 18.64 -4.58
C GLN A 133 -0.68 17.85 -3.28
N ARG A 134 0.30 16.97 -3.10
CA ARG A 134 0.48 16.19 -1.86
C ARG A 134 1.80 16.53 -1.17
N PRO A 135 1.77 16.87 0.14
CA PRO A 135 2.95 17.44 0.81
C PRO A 135 4.10 16.45 0.99
N MET A 136 3.85 15.13 0.97
CA MET A 136 4.90 14.14 1.16
C MET A 136 5.54 13.67 -0.13
N SER A 137 4.75 13.24 -1.12
CA SER A 137 5.27 12.53 -2.29
C SER A 137 5.21 13.34 -3.58
N GLN A 138 4.61 14.54 -3.57
CA GLN A 138 4.44 15.39 -4.77
C GLN A 138 5.09 16.79 -4.62
N ARG A 139 6.09 16.90 -3.75
CA ARG A 139 7.04 18.00 -3.79
C ARG A 139 8.06 17.70 -4.87
N CYS A 140 8.55 18.72 -5.55
CA CYS A 140 9.46 18.56 -6.69
C CYS A 140 10.73 17.77 -6.35
N ASP A 141 11.36 18.09 -5.21
CA ASP A 141 12.54 17.41 -4.69
C ASP A 141 12.27 15.91 -4.41
N VAL A 142 11.15 15.60 -3.76
CA VAL A 142 10.75 14.22 -3.45
C VAL A 142 10.36 13.45 -4.71
N MET A 143 9.66 14.08 -5.66
CA MET A 143 9.33 13.47 -6.95
C MET A 143 10.58 13.10 -7.76
N ASN A 144 11.64 13.88 -7.66
CA ASN A 144 12.93 13.58 -8.29
C ASN A 144 13.66 12.44 -7.57
N THR A 145 13.64 12.42 -6.25
CA THR A 145 14.18 11.30 -5.46
C THR A 145 13.48 9.99 -5.80
N ILE A 146 12.13 9.98 -5.80
CA ILE A 146 11.33 8.81 -6.17
C ILE A 146 11.68 8.32 -7.59
N ARG A 147 11.77 9.22 -8.56
CA ARG A 147 12.10 8.90 -9.96
C ARG A 147 13.46 8.21 -10.05
N ARG A 148 14.49 8.81 -9.45
CA ARG A 148 15.86 8.30 -9.45
C ARG A 148 15.96 6.95 -8.73
N GLU A 149 15.40 6.85 -7.53
CA GLU A 149 15.51 5.62 -6.74
C GLU A 149 14.66 4.46 -7.27
N ALA A 150 13.57 4.76 -7.96
CA ALA A 150 12.81 3.75 -8.68
C ALA A 150 13.50 3.29 -9.97
N GLY A 151 14.55 3.99 -10.42
CA GLY A 151 15.25 3.70 -11.67
C GLY A 151 14.39 3.93 -12.91
N VAL A 152 13.50 4.93 -12.85
CA VAL A 152 12.58 5.26 -13.96
C VAL A 152 12.92 6.59 -14.63
N ASP A 153 14.18 7.03 -14.50
CA ASP A 153 14.67 8.20 -15.21
C ASP A 153 14.53 8.00 -16.73
N GLY A 154 14.07 9.05 -17.39
CA GLY A 154 13.88 9.04 -18.84
C GLY A 154 12.66 8.25 -19.35
N ILE A 155 11.97 7.50 -18.53
CA ILE A 155 10.79 6.72 -18.92
C ILE A 155 9.50 7.11 -18.16
N LEU A 156 9.57 8.00 -17.18
CA LEU A 156 8.41 8.42 -16.38
C LEU A 156 7.86 9.77 -16.83
N LEU A 157 6.61 9.76 -17.29
CA LEU A 157 5.85 10.95 -17.71
C LEU A 157 4.81 11.33 -16.65
N ARG A 158 4.54 12.63 -16.50
CA ARG A 158 3.50 13.18 -15.62
C ARG A 158 2.58 14.11 -16.40
N PRO A 159 1.61 13.57 -17.15
CA PRO A 159 0.83 14.32 -18.15
C PRO A 159 0.12 15.56 -17.62
N LEU A 160 -0.30 15.53 -16.34
CA LEU A 160 -1.07 16.63 -15.75
C LEU A 160 -0.22 17.84 -15.35
N CYS A 161 1.08 17.68 -15.14
CA CYS A 161 1.97 18.75 -14.71
C CYS A 161 3.28 18.83 -15.52
N ALA A 162 3.30 18.22 -16.70
CA ALA A 162 4.50 18.12 -17.54
C ALA A 162 5.11 19.48 -17.88
N GLN A 163 4.28 20.53 -18.06
CA GLN A 163 4.76 21.87 -18.40
C GLN A 163 5.59 22.55 -17.29
N HIS A 164 5.50 22.04 -16.04
CA HIS A 164 6.33 22.48 -14.90
C HIS A 164 7.58 21.61 -14.69
N LEU A 165 7.83 20.64 -15.57
CA LEU A 165 8.94 19.71 -15.49
C LEU A 165 9.78 19.76 -16.76
N ASP A 166 11.03 19.31 -16.67
CA ASP A 166 11.89 19.17 -17.84
C ASP A 166 11.28 18.16 -18.83
N PRO A 167 11.43 18.40 -20.15
CA PRO A 167 10.94 17.49 -21.17
C PRO A 167 11.56 16.09 -21.01
N THR A 168 10.73 15.08 -21.14
CA THR A 168 11.16 13.67 -21.14
C THR A 168 11.61 13.24 -22.54
N PRO A 169 12.39 12.14 -22.68
CA PRO A 169 12.75 11.58 -23.99
C PRO A 169 11.54 11.28 -24.88
N MET A 170 10.40 10.88 -24.30
CA MET A 170 9.17 10.63 -25.07
C MET A 170 8.60 11.90 -25.69
N GLU A 171 8.72 13.03 -25.00
CA GLU A 171 8.32 14.36 -25.51
C GLU A 171 9.31 14.86 -26.57
N LEU A 172 10.61 14.70 -26.33
CA LEU A 172 11.67 15.11 -27.26
C LEU A 172 11.67 14.32 -28.57
N SER A 173 11.30 13.03 -28.52
CA SER A 173 11.21 12.16 -29.72
C SER A 173 9.91 12.36 -30.50
N GLY A 174 8.96 13.13 -29.98
CA GLY A 174 7.64 13.31 -30.60
C GLY A 174 6.69 12.11 -30.43
N LEU A 175 7.06 11.11 -29.62
CA LEU A 175 6.13 10.02 -29.25
C LEU A 175 4.93 10.57 -28.48
N VAL A 176 5.18 11.54 -27.60
CA VAL A 176 4.15 12.26 -26.84
C VAL A 176 4.21 13.73 -27.22
N ASP A 177 3.11 14.29 -27.66
CA ASP A 177 2.99 15.71 -27.98
C ASP A 177 2.91 16.56 -26.71
N ARG A 178 4.01 17.22 -26.37
CA ARG A 178 4.11 18.08 -25.17
C ARG A 178 3.09 19.22 -25.18
N SER A 179 2.69 19.75 -26.34
CA SER A 179 1.72 20.84 -26.43
C SER A 179 0.33 20.45 -25.93
N LYS A 180 0.03 19.14 -25.89
CA LYS A 180 -1.20 18.56 -25.37
C LYS A 180 -1.10 18.09 -23.91
N LEU A 181 0.07 18.27 -23.29
CA LEU A 181 0.25 17.98 -21.86
C LEU A 181 -0.07 19.23 -21.03
N LEU A 182 -0.34 19.04 -19.74
CA LEU A 182 -0.89 20.07 -18.88
C LEU A 182 0.16 20.68 -17.93
N GLY A 183 -0.19 21.85 -17.38
CA GLY A 183 0.59 22.58 -16.38
C GLY A 183 -0.15 22.71 -15.05
N ILE A 184 -0.90 21.72 -14.63
CA ILE A 184 -1.64 21.75 -13.37
C ILE A 184 -0.65 21.71 -12.20
N HIS A 185 -0.87 22.54 -11.17
CA HIS A 185 -0.04 22.56 -9.97
C HIS A 185 -0.82 22.95 -8.73
N GLY A 186 -0.25 22.61 -7.56
CA GLY A 186 -0.81 22.99 -6.27
C GLY A 186 -1.97 22.10 -5.80
N ARG A 187 -2.67 22.53 -4.75
CA ARG A 187 -3.69 21.72 -4.06
C ARG A 187 -5.10 21.90 -4.62
N GLY A 188 -5.30 22.90 -5.45
CA GLY A 188 -6.57 23.14 -6.13
C GLY A 188 -6.94 21.97 -7.05
N ARG A 189 -8.24 21.77 -7.28
CA ARG A 189 -8.74 20.73 -8.18
C ARG A 189 -9.66 21.29 -9.26
N GLN A 190 -9.67 22.60 -9.41
CA GLN A 190 -10.58 23.28 -10.35
C GLN A 190 -10.27 22.87 -11.79
N GLU A 191 -9.01 22.84 -12.17
CA GLU A 191 -8.56 22.44 -13.50
C GLU A 191 -8.89 20.96 -13.78
N GLN A 192 -8.65 20.08 -12.82
CA GLN A 192 -9.01 18.66 -12.96
C GLN A 192 -10.52 18.47 -13.11
N LEU A 193 -11.34 19.22 -12.38
CA LEU A 193 -12.80 19.14 -12.47
C LEU A 193 -13.30 19.71 -13.79
N ALA A 194 -12.71 20.80 -14.30
CA ALA A 194 -13.02 21.35 -15.60
C ALA A 194 -12.69 20.34 -16.71
N LEU A 195 -11.51 19.74 -16.66
CA LEU A 195 -11.08 18.72 -17.62
C LEU A 195 -11.97 17.46 -17.57
N ALA A 196 -12.39 17.04 -16.37
CA ALA A 196 -13.32 15.91 -16.21
C ALA A 196 -14.68 16.19 -16.89
N LYS A 197 -15.16 17.43 -16.79
CA LYS A 197 -16.38 17.88 -17.47
C LYS A 197 -16.18 17.91 -18.99
N GLU A 198 -15.06 18.37 -19.47
CA GLU A 198 -14.71 18.39 -20.92
C GLU A 198 -14.68 16.97 -21.48
N PHE A 199 -14.13 15.99 -20.75
CA PHE A 199 -14.17 14.57 -21.09
C PHE A 199 -15.55 13.92 -20.92
N GLY A 200 -16.57 14.65 -20.48
CA GLY A 200 -17.93 14.16 -20.32
C GLY A 200 -18.12 13.16 -19.16
N PHE A 201 -17.28 13.22 -18.12
CA PHE A 201 -17.43 12.31 -17.00
C PHE A 201 -18.72 12.58 -16.23
N THR A 202 -19.57 11.56 -16.13
CA THR A 202 -20.83 11.61 -15.38
C THR A 202 -20.63 11.37 -13.87
N GLU A 203 -19.59 10.63 -13.52
CA GLU A 203 -19.20 10.37 -12.13
C GLU A 203 -17.76 10.85 -11.91
N ILE A 204 -17.56 11.66 -10.87
CA ILE A 204 -16.22 12.12 -10.46
C ILE A 204 -15.84 11.39 -9.18
N PRO A 205 -14.69 10.70 -9.15
CA PRO A 205 -14.24 10.03 -7.95
C PRO A 205 -14.08 11.00 -6.78
N THR A 206 -14.57 10.62 -5.62
CA THR A 206 -14.39 11.42 -4.39
C THR A 206 -12.91 11.62 -4.08
N PRO A 207 -12.51 12.81 -3.60
CA PRO A 207 -11.15 13.04 -3.15
C PRO A 207 -10.88 12.19 -1.90
N GLY A 208 -10.18 11.11 -2.08
CA GLY A 208 -9.80 10.25 -0.97
C GLY A 208 -8.40 9.73 -1.17
N GLY A 209 -7.61 9.66 -0.13
CA GLY A 209 -6.26 9.10 -0.20
C GLY A 209 -6.25 7.61 -0.52
N GLY A 210 -7.34 6.91 -0.31
CA GLY A 210 -7.50 5.48 -0.58
C GLY A 210 -6.54 4.56 0.17
N CYS A 211 -5.64 5.08 1.01
CA CYS A 211 -4.63 4.30 1.73
C CYS A 211 -4.96 4.27 3.23
N TRP A 212 -5.28 3.10 3.73
CA TRP A 212 -5.64 2.87 5.13
C TRP A 212 -4.48 3.11 6.11
N LEU A 213 -3.23 3.03 5.64
CA LEU A 213 -2.05 3.39 6.46
C LEU A 213 -1.98 4.88 6.81
N ALA A 214 -2.72 5.73 6.11
CA ALA A 214 -2.80 7.17 6.40
C ALA A 214 -3.88 7.52 7.44
N GLU A 215 -4.66 6.54 7.91
CA GLU A 215 -5.76 6.73 8.84
C GLU A 215 -5.38 6.25 10.25
N ARG A 216 -5.60 7.10 11.26
CA ARG A 216 -5.25 6.81 12.66
C ARG A 216 -5.94 5.56 13.21
N GLU A 217 -7.22 5.36 12.90
CA GLU A 217 -7.98 4.20 13.34
C GLU A 217 -7.42 2.89 12.79
N ASN A 218 -6.94 2.89 11.54
CA ASN A 218 -6.32 1.73 10.94
C ASN A 218 -4.90 1.51 11.47
N ALA A 219 -4.14 2.57 11.73
CA ALA A 219 -2.82 2.46 12.35
C ALA A 219 -2.87 1.74 13.70
N ARG A 220 -3.90 1.99 14.54
CA ARG A 220 -4.12 1.30 15.82
C ARG A 220 -4.30 -0.23 15.67
N ARG A 221 -4.79 -0.67 14.51
CA ARG A 221 -5.00 -2.09 14.19
C ARG A 221 -3.75 -2.75 13.61
N TYR A 222 -3.00 -2.01 12.78
CA TYR A 222 -1.83 -2.51 12.06
C TYR A 222 -0.54 -2.44 12.88
N TRP A 223 -0.40 -1.41 13.73
CA TRP A 223 0.81 -1.19 14.50
C TRP A 223 1.18 -2.36 15.44
N PRO A 224 0.24 -2.95 16.19
CA PRO A 224 0.55 -4.14 17.02
C PRO A 224 1.03 -5.34 16.21
N ILE A 225 0.52 -5.52 14.99
CA ILE A 225 0.99 -6.62 14.11
C ILE A 225 2.47 -6.44 13.80
N ARG A 226 2.85 -5.22 13.45
CA ARG A 226 4.23 -4.86 13.14
C ARG A 226 5.16 -4.98 14.35
N THR A 227 4.74 -4.52 15.53
CA THR A 227 5.65 -4.31 16.68
C THR A 227 5.57 -5.39 17.74
N ARG A 228 4.46 -6.12 17.85
CA ARG A 228 4.21 -7.07 18.93
C ARG A 228 3.91 -8.49 18.47
N TYR A 229 3.60 -8.67 17.18
CA TYR A 229 3.16 -9.97 16.65
C TYR A 229 4.23 -10.66 15.78
N GLN A 230 5.50 -10.26 15.84
CA GLN A 230 6.65 -10.92 15.17
C GLN A 230 6.48 -11.10 13.65
N GLY A 231 6.13 -10.02 12.95
CA GLY A 231 6.06 -10.02 11.49
C GLY A 231 4.76 -10.58 10.94
N GLY A 232 3.76 -9.71 10.82
CA GLY A 232 2.48 -10.07 10.24
C GLY A 232 2.60 -10.46 8.76
N THR A 233 1.81 -11.44 8.36
CA THR A 233 1.64 -11.83 6.96
C THR A 233 0.66 -10.91 6.23
N VAL A 234 0.58 -11.02 4.90
CA VAL A 234 -0.45 -10.34 4.10
C VAL A 234 -1.85 -10.63 4.64
N GLU A 235 -2.13 -11.88 5.00
CA GLU A 235 -3.43 -12.29 5.54
C GLU A 235 -3.72 -11.66 6.90
N ASP A 236 -2.72 -11.49 7.77
CA ASP A 236 -2.89 -10.87 9.08
C ASP A 236 -3.28 -9.39 8.93
N TYR A 237 -2.73 -8.68 7.94
CA TYR A 237 -3.14 -7.31 7.65
C TYR A 237 -4.55 -7.21 7.06
N TYR A 238 -4.98 -8.16 6.23
CA TYR A 238 -6.39 -8.25 5.82
C TYR A 238 -7.31 -8.58 7.00
N LEU A 239 -6.91 -9.50 7.88
CA LEU A 239 -7.65 -9.87 9.09
C LEU A 239 -7.83 -8.68 10.03
N ALA A 240 -6.81 -7.84 10.20
CA ALA A 240 -6.88 -6.66 11.06
C ALA A 240 -7.95 -5.65 10.63
N ALA A 241 -8.37 -5.66 9.38
CA ALA A 241 -9.46 -4.82 8.88
C ALA A 241 -10.86 -5.33 9.29
N VAL A 242 -10.97 -6.59 9.76
CA VAL A 242 -12.24 -7.25 10.07
C VAL A 242 -12.49 -7.29 11.58
N GLY A 243 -13.72 -7.07 12.01
CA GLY A 243 -14.12 -7.23 13.41
C GLY A 243 -13.52 -6.17 14.37
N ARG A 244 -13.54 -6.53 15.64
CA ARG A 244 -12.93 -5.80 16.75
C ARG A 244 -11.62 -6.47 17.09
N GLN A 245 -10.53 -5.72 17.17
CA GLN A 245 -9.19 -6.20 17.45
C GLN A 245 -8.84 -5.91 18.92
N PHE A 246 -8.38 -6.93 19.66
CA PHE A 246 -7.91 -6.81 21.04
C PHE A 246 -6.59 -7.55 21.20
N TRP A 247 -5.74 -7.05 22.07
CA TRP A 247 -4.41 -7.57 22.31
C TRP A 247 -4.13 -7.77 23.79
N ASN A 248 -3.51 -8.86 24.15
CA ASN A 248 -2.83 -9.00 25.43
C ASN A 248 -1.32 -8.81 25.19
N PHE A 249 -0.82 -7.66 25.58
CA PHE A 249 0.59 -7.28 25.42
C PHE A 249 1.50 -7.86 26.53
N GLY A 250 0.95 -8.55 27.51
CA GLY A 250 1.71 -9.31 28.51
C GLY A 250 2.27 -10.63 27.98
N GLU A 251 1.82 -11.08 26.83
CA GLU A 251 2.30 -12.28 26.15
C GLU A 251 3.37 -11.93 25.09
N SER A 252 4.25 -12.88 24.79
CA SER A 252 5.25 -12.72 23.74
C SER A 252 5.33 -13.99 22.86
N PRO A 253 4.86 -13.94 21.61
CA PRO A 253 4.21 -12.81 20.95
C PRO A 253 2.88 -12.41 21.59
N ALA A 254 2.45 -11.15 21.40
CA ALA A 254 1.20 -10.66 21.96
C ALA A 254 0.00 -11.51 21.51
N ALA A 255 -0.87 -11.87 22.44
CA ALA A 255 -2.05 -12.66 22.12
C ALA A 255 -3.11 -11.80 21.42
N TRP A 256 -3.59 -12.27 20.28
CA TRP A 256 -4.47 -11.50 19.38
C TRP A 256 -5.88 -12.09 19.33
N LEU A 257 -6.84 -11.38 19.93
CA LEU A 257 -8.26 -11.70 19.99
C LEU A 257 -9.05 -10.86 18.99
N ILE A 258 -9.82 -11.52 18.11
CA ILE A 258 -10.63 -10.88 17.09
C ILE A 258 -12.11 -11.28 17.28
N ILE A 259 -12.99 -10.27 17.35
CA ILE A 259 -14.43 -10.47 17.62
C ILE A 259 -15.25 -9.85 16.50
N GLY A 260 -16.10 -10.63 15.83
CA GLY A 260 -16.99 -10.14 14.78
C GLY A 260 -17.98 -9.11 15.31
N ARG A 261 -18.32 -8.11 14.49
CA ARG A 261 -19.28 -7.04 14.83
C ARG A 261 -20.71 -7.39 14.38
N ASN A 262 -20.81 -8.16 13.31
CA ASN A 262 -22.05 -8.55 12.64
C ASN A 262 -21.85 -9.83 11.83
N SER A 263 -22.92 -10.32 11.16
CA SER A 263 -22.87 -11.54 10.35
C SER A 263 -21.84 -11.47 9.22
N SER A 264 -21.68 -10.30 8.56
CA SER A 264 -20.67 -10.13 7.50
C SER A 264 -19.25 -10.29 8.02
N ASP A 265 -18.94 -9.69 9.17
CA ASP A 265 -17.63 -9.89 9.81
C ASP A 265 -17.42 -11.35 10.22
N ASN A 266 -18.46 -11.99 10.79
CA ASN A 266 -18.38 -13.39 11.20
C ASN A 266 -18.02 -14.30 10.01
N GLU A 267 -18.66 -14.11 8.85
CA GLU A 267 -18.37 -14.88 7.63
C GLU A 267 -16.97 -14.58 7.07
N LYS A 268 -16.52 -13.33 7.16
CA LYS A 268 -15.16 -12.98 6.77
C LYS A 268 -14.12 -13.62 7.69
N LEU A 269 -14.33 -13.59 9.01
CA LEU A 269 -13.40 -14.17 9.99
C LEU A 269 -13.20 -15.67 9.78
N LYS A 270 -14.24 -16.41 9.43
CA LYS A 270 -14.15 -17.85 9.13
C LYS A 270 -13.14 -18.16 8.02
N ARG A 271 -12.95 -17.25 7.05
CA ARG A 271 -12.03 -17.42 5.93
C ARG A 271 -10.55 -17.23 6.31
N PHE A 272 -10.29 -16.63 7.47
CA PHE A 272 -8.94 -16.37 7.97
C PHE A 272 -8.45 -17.41 8.99
N VAL A 273 -9.27 -18.42 9.31
CA VAL A 273 -8.89 -19.49 10.23
C VAL A 273 -7.76 -20.31 9.60
N ARG A 274 -6.68 -20.51 10.34
CA ARG A 274 -5.54 -21.34 9.95
C ARG A 274 -5.10 -22.26 11.08
N GLU A 275 -4.19 -23.17 10.79
CA GLU A 275 -3.58 -24.04 11.79
C GLU A 275 -2.99 -23.22 12.95
N GLY A 276 -3.16 -23.71 14.17
CA GLY A 276 -2.79 -23.03 15.40
C GLY A 276 -3.82 -22.03 15.94
N ASP A 277 -4.85 -21.68 15.17
CA ASP A 277 -5.94 -20.79 15.64
C ASP A 277 -6.96 -21.55 16.48
N LEU A 278 -7.64 -20.82 17.37
CA LEU A 278 -8.90 -21.26 17.98
C LEU A 278 -10.05 -20.38 17.51
N THR A 279 -11.16 -21.02 17.19
CA THR A 279 -12.44 -20.35 16.92
C THR A 279 -13.38 -20.60 18.08
N CYS A 280 -14.11 -19.57 18.50
CA CYS A 280 -14.97 -19.68 19.67
C CYS A 280 -16.33 -19.02 19.43
N GLY A 281 -17.32 -19.48 20.23
CA GLY A 281 -18.67 -18.90 20.24
C GLY A 281 -19.47 -19.36 21.45
N MET A 282 -20.62 -18.74 21.65
CA MET A 282 -21.50 -19.06 22.78
C MET A 282 -22.24 -20.39 22.54
N CYS A 283 -22.41 -21.20 23.60
CA CYS A 283 -23.23 -22.42 23.53
C CYS A 283 -24.73 -22.11 23.65
N ASP A 284 -25.09 -21.27 24.61
CA ASP A 284 -26.48 -21.10 25.05
C ASP A 284 -27.12 -19.80 24.58
N PHE A 285 -26.32 -18.91 24.01
CA PHE A 285 -26.75 -17.56 23.59
C PHE A 285 -26.29 -17.27 22.18
N SER A 286 -27.02 -16.37 21.49
CA SER A 286 -26.49 -15.77 20.29
C SER A 286 -25.30 -14.86 20.62
N GLY A 287 -24.23 -14.96 19.86
CA GLY A 287 -23.01 -14.18 20.08
C GLY A 287 -22.17 -14.02 18.82
N PRO A 288 -21.10 -13.24 18.88
CA PRO A 288 -20.18 -13.07 17.77
C PRO A 288 -19.40 -14.36 17.50
N PHE A 289 -18.93 -14.49 16.26
CA PHE A 289 -17.84 -15.40 15.94
C PHE A 289 -16.52 -14.77 16.43
N VAL A 290 -15.70 -15.58 17.08
CA VAL A 290 -14.45 -15.17 17.71
C VAL A 290 -13.30 -15.96 17.12
N LEU A 291 -12.21 -15.29 16.80
CA LEU A 291 -10.96 -15.88 16.34
C LEU A 291 -9.83 -15.50 17.30
N LEU A 292 -9.14 -16.50 17.83
CA LEU A 292 -7.93 -16.36 18.64
C LEU A 292 -6.75 -16.77 17.77
N ARG A 293 -6.01 -15.79 17.29
CA ARG A 293 -4.89 -16.03 16.36
C ARG A 293 -3.72 -16.70 17.10
N GLY A 294 -3.39 -17.93 16.70
CA GLY A 294 -2.40 -18.75 17.39
C GLY A 294 -2.86 -19.25 18.76
N GLY A 295 -4.16 -19.29 19.00
CA GLY A 295 -4.77 -19.56 20.31
C GLY A 295 -4.46 -20.92 20.91
N THR A 296 -4.07 -21.93 20.11
CA THR A 296 -3.68 -23.25 20.61
C THR A 296 -2.39 -23.22 21.43
N ALA A 297 -1.55 -22.21 21.24
CA ALA A 297 -0.31 -22.02 22.00
C ALA A 297 -0.47 -21.13 23.24
N TRP A 298 -1.67 -20.58 23.50
CA TRP A 298 -1.88 -19.69 24.64
C TRP A 298 -1.97 -20.45 25.95
N GLY A 299 -1.44 -19.86 27.02
CA GLY A 299 -1.64 -20.35 28.38
C GLY A 299 -3.13 -20.29 28.78
N THR A 300 -3.52 -21.19 29.70
CA THR A 300 -4.92 -21.32 30.18
C THR A 300 -5.47 -20.00 30.71
N ASP A 301 -4.69 -19.19 31.44
CA ASP A 301 -5.12 -17.91 31.98
C ASP A 301 -5.47 -16.91 30.86
N THR A 302 -4.61 -16.78 29.85
CA THR A 302 -4.83 -15.91 28.69
C THR A 302 -6.04 -16.36 27.87
N LEU A 303 -6.20 -17.67 27.67
CA LEU A 303 -7.38 -18.22 27.00
C LEU A 303 -8.66 -17.88 27.77
N MET A 304 -8.71 -18.12 29.08
CA MET A 304 -9.90 -17.85 29.90
C MET A 304 -10.27 -16.37 29.90
N LYS A 305 -9.29 -15.46 30.00
CA LYS A 305 -9.51 -14.02 29.87
C LYS A 305 -10.08 -13.65 28.50
N ALA A 306 -9.54 -14.21 27.41
CA ALA A 306 -10.05 -13.96 26.06
C ALA A 306 -11.51 -14.40 25.92
N LEU A 307 -11.88 -15.57 26.43
CA LEU A 307 -13.24 -16.09 26.39
C LEU A 307 -14.21 -15.24 27.22
N ALA A 308 -13.78 -14.78 28.40
CA ALA A 308 -14.54 -13.87 29.24
C ALA A 308 -14.81 -12.54 28.53
N VAL A 309 -13.77 -11.94 27.90
CA VAL A 309 -13.92 -10.75 27.07
C VAL A 309 -14.84 -10.99 25.88
N ALA A 310 -14.66 -12.10 25.17
CA ALA A 310 -15.47 -12.43 23.99
C ALA A 310 -16.97 -12.60 24.35
N SER A 311 -17.28 -13.24 25.47
CA SER A 311 -18.64 -13.47 25.96
C SER A 311 -19.35 -12.18 26.37
N SER A 312 -18.62 -11.11 26.75
CA SER A 312 -19.19 -9.79 27.05
C SER A 312 -19.83 -9.10 25.82
N TYR A 313 -19.54 -9.57 24.61
CA TYR A 313 -20.17 -9.11 23.38
C TYR A 313 -21.47 -9.84 23.01
N SER A 314 -21.96 -10.73 23.89
CA SER A 314 -23.30 -11.29 23.83
C SER A 314 -24.16 -10.61 24.89
N PRO A 315 -25.10 -9.71 24.53
CA PRO A 315 -25.93 -8.98 25.52
C PRO A 315 -26.73 -9.94 26.43
N ARG A 316 -27.22 -11.04 25.88
CA ARG A 316 -27.96 -12.07 26.66
C ARG A 316 -27.07 -12.79 27.65
N ALA A 317 -25.81 -13.05 27.29
CA ALA A 317 -24.84 -13.68 28.20
C ALA A 317 -24.51 -12.75 29.38
N VAL A 318 -24.35 -11.46 29.13
CA VAL A 318 -24.14 -10.44 30.18
C VAL A 318 -25.36 -10.32 31.10
N GLN A 319 -26.59 -10.31 30.53
CA GLN A 319 -27.83 -10.22 31.29
C GLN A 319 -28.08 -11.45 32.18
N ALA A 320 -27.57 -12.61 31.82
CA ALA A 320 -27.69 -13.84 32.63
C ALA A 320 -26.97 -13.75 33.98
N GLY A 321 -26.02 -12.82 34.13
CA GLY A 321 -25.41 -12.45 35.42
C GLY A 321 -24.52 -13.48 36.08
N GLY A 322 -24.10 -14.55 35.36
CA GLY A 322 -23.30 -15.64 35.89
C GLY A 322 -22.37 -16.25 34.86
N ALA A 323 -21.83 -17.44 35.19
CA ALA A 323 -20.98 -18.20 34.27
C ALA A 323 -21.78 -18.69 33.07
N VAL A 324 -21.22 -18.52 31.88
CA VAL A 324 -21.79 -18.94 30.59
C VAL A 324 -20.87 -19.94 29.88
N ARG A 325 -21.44 -20.79 29.07
CA ARG A 325 -20.69 -21.78 28.31
C ARG A 325 -20.23 -21.23 26.96
N VAL A 326 -18.93 -21.37 26.70
CA VAL A 326 -18.28 -20.98 25.44
C VAL A 326 -17.61 -22.21 24.85
N TRP A 327 -17.95 -22.55 23.62
CA TRP A 327 -17.23 -23.57 22.87
C TRP A 327 -15.98 -22.96 22.22
N CYS A 328 -14.88 -23.69 22.23
CA CYS A 328 -13.68 -23.40 21.47
C CYS A 328 -13.35 -24.61 20.61
N LYS A 329 -12.95 -24.32 19.36
CA LYS A 329 -12.63 -25.33 18.36
C LYS A 329 -11.35 -24.96 17.65
N ASP A 330 -10.41 -25.91 17.52
CA ASP A 330 -9.21 -25.78 16.71
C ASP A 330 -9.48 -26.01 15.22
N ALA A 331 -8.47 -25.80 14.37
CA ALA A 331 -8.57 -26.04 12.93
C ALA A 331 -8.77 -27.53 12.59
N GLY A 332 -8.34 -28.46 13.44
CA GLY A 332 -8.54 -29.92 13.32
C GLY A 332 -9.94 -30.39 13.68
N GLY A 333 -10.76 -29.51 14.25
CA GLY A 333 -12.13 -29.82 14.63
C GLY A 333 -12.32 -30.26 16.07
N HIS A 334 -11.27 -30.38 16.90
CA HIS A 334 -11.39 -30.69 18.30
C HIS A 334 -12.05 -29.56 19.06
N GLN A 335 -13.11 -29.84 19.75
CA GLN A 335 -13.92 -28.88 20.48
C GLN A 335 -13.88 -29.12 21.98
N GLN A 336 -13.69 -28.04 22.72
CA GLN A 336 -13.81 -27.96 24.17
C GLN A 336 -14.83 -26.93 24.59
N ILE A 337 -15.47 -27.13 25.74
CA ILE A 337 -16.41 -26.17 26.32
C ILE A 337 -15.83 -25.66 27.63
N TYR A 338 -15.81 -24.33 27.73
CA TYR A 338 -15.33 -23.61 28.90
C TYR A 338 -16.47 -22.88 29.59
N GLN A 339 -16.37 -22.66 30.89
CA GLN A 339 -17.27 -21.81 31.65
C GLN A 339 -16.53 -20.55 32.05
N VAL A 340 -17.09 -19.38 31.69
CA VAL A 340 -16.50 -18.07 31.97
C VAL A 340 -17.60 -17.09 32.40
N VAL A 341 -17.25 -16.11 33.24
CA VAL A 341 -18.11 -14.98 33.53
C VAL A 341 -17.79 -13.87 32.52
N PRO A 342 -18.81 -13.30 31.83
CA PRO A 342 -18.58 -12.21 30.88
C PRO A 342 -17.84 -11.03 31.49
N ASP A 343 -16.69 -10.66 30.92
CA ASP A 343 -15.86 -9.56 31.39
C ASP A 343 -16.07 -8.30 30.52
N VAL A 344 -16.90 -7.38 31.00
CA VAL A 344 -17.17 -6.10 30.33
C VAL A 344 -16.02 -5.10 30.45
N GLU A 345 -15.16 -5.23 31.45
CA GLU A 345 -13.98 -4.41 31.68
C GLU A 345 -12.82 -4.81 30.75
N ARG A 346 -12.87 -6.00 30.17
CA ARG A 346 -11.87 -6.55 29.22
C ARG A 346 -10.49 -6.72 29.83
N THR A 347 -10.44 -7.27 31.03
CA THR A 347 -9.21 -7.49 31.79
C THR A 347 -8.15 -8.25 30.98
N GLY A 348 -6.99 -7.65 30.83
CA GLY A 348 -5.85 -8.25 30.11
C GLY A 348 -5.92 -8.14 28.59
N PHE A 349 -7.04 -7.68 28.01
CA PHE A 349 -7.17 -7.45 26.57
C PHE A 349 -7.54 -6.01 26.24
N THR A 350 -6.69 -5.31 25.55
CA THR A 350 -6.85 -3.87 25.23
C THR A 350 -6.76 -3.61 23.73
N ARG A 351 -7.08 -2.39 23.37
CA ARG A 351 -6.83 -1.83 22.03
C ARG A 351 -5.75 -0.79 22.16
N MET A 352 -4.79 -0.82 21.25
CA MET A 352 -3.80 0.24 21.19
C MET A 352 -4.48 1.58 20.87
N THR A 353 -4.09 2.64 21.55
CA THR A 353 -4.54 4.00 21.30
C THR A 353 -3.70 4.65 20.20
N TRP A 354 -4.18 5.76 19.63
CA TRP A 354 -3.37 6.51 18.66
C TRP A 354 -2.15 7.17 19.33
N GLU A 355 -2.28 7.59 20.56
CA GLU A 355 -1.21 8.19 21.35
C GLU A 355 -0.06 7.22 21.55
N GLU A 356 -0.36 5.97 21.93
CA GLU A 356 0.63 4.89 22.06
C GLU A 356 1.32 4.61 20.71
N VAL A 357 0.56 4.47 19.60
CA VAL A 357 1.13 4.29 18.25
C VAL A 357 2.06 5.44 17.89
N ARG A 358 1.65 6.67 18.17
CA ARG A 358 2.44 7.88 17.86
C ARG A 358 3.74 7.92 18.65
N GLN A 359 3.67 7.61 19.94
CA GLN A 359 4.81 7.59 20.83
C GLN A 359 5.81 6.52 20.39
N GLU A 360 5.39 5.25 20.26
CA GLU A 360 6.26 4.15 19.83
C GLU A 360 6.89 4.41 18.45
N LYS A 361 6.10 4.97 17.53
CA LYS A 361 6.62 5.35 16.20
C LYS A 361 7.75 6.37 16.31
N HIS A 362 7.60 7.36 17.19
CA HIS A 362 8.61 8.40 17.40
C HIS A 362 9.88 7.81 18.03
N GLU A 363 9.74 6.94 19.00
CA GLU A 363 10.85 6.25 19.66
C GLU A 363 11.65 5.39 18.65
N LEU A 364 10.93 4.58 17.84
CA LEU A 364 11.56 3.76 16.80
C LEU A 364 12.25 4.63 15.72
N ALA A 365 11.65 5.74 15.33
CA ALA A 365 12.25 6.67 14.37
C ALA A 365 13.57 7.24 14.89
N SER A 366 13.62 7.60 16.17
CA SER A 366 14.83 8.10 16.82
C SER A 366 15.93 7.04 16.88
N LEU A 367 15.60 5.79 17.18
CA LEU A 367 16.54 4.68 17.20
C LEU A 367 17.13 4.41 15.80
N HIS A 368 16.29 4.38 14.75
CA HIS A 368 16.75 4.18 13.38
C HIS A 368 17.61 5.34 12.89
N CYS A 369 17.29 6.59 13.25
CA CYS A 369 18.11 7.74 12.90
C CYS A 369 19.52 7.64 13.53
N ALA A 370 19.59 7.26 14.81
CA ALA A 370 20.86 7.09 15.51
C ALA A 370 21.72 5.95 14.92
N GLU A 371 21.08 4.85 14.53
CA GLU A 371 21.74 3.71 13.88
C GLU A 371 22.27 4.08 12.49
N ASP A 372 21.48 4.78 11.68
CA ASP A 372 21.91 5.28 10.36
C ASP A 372 23.10 6.23 10.47
N GLU A 373 23.11 7.13 11.45
CA GLU A 373 24.25 8.02 11.70
C GLU A 373 25.51 7.25 12.08
N ARG A 374 25.36 6.23 12.94
CA ARG A 374 26.48 5.34 13.32
C ARG A 374 27.06 4.65 12.10
N LEU A 375 26.21 4.01 11.28
CA LEU A 375 26.65 3.31 10.07
C LEU A 375 27.31 4.25 9.05
N ARG A 376 26.84 5.49 8.92
CA ARG A 376 27.47 6.49 8.05
C ARG A 376 28.86 6.87 8.56
N ARG A 377 29.03 7.05 9.87
CA ARG A 377 30.36 7.33 10.50
C ARG A 377 31.32 6.16 10.27
N GLU A 378 30.88 4.93 10.50
CA GLU A 378 31.66 3.72 10.27
C GLU A 378 32.11 3.59 8.81
N ARG A 379 31.21 3.79 7.84
CA ARG A 379 31.52 3.77 6.40
C ARG A 379 32.52 4.87 6.01
N ARG A 380 32.39 6.05 6.59
CA ARG A 380 33.32 7.15 6.36
C ARG A 380 34.69 6.82 6.90
N ALA A 381 34.79 6.33 8.12
CA ALA A 381 36.06 5.92 8.75
C ALA A 381 36.73 4.79 7.95
N ALA A 382 35.97 3.82 7.45
CA ALA A 382 36.48 2.74 6.60
C ALA A 382 37.06 3.26 5.27
N ARG A 383 36.41 4.23 4.62
CA ARG A 383 36.93 4.89 3.41
C ARG A 383 38.21 5.67 3.69
N GLU A 384 38.27 6.45 4.77
CA GLU A 384 39.45 7.22 5.17
C GLU A 384 40.63 6.31 5.57
N ALA A 385 40.36 5.10 6.10
CA ALA A 385 41.38 4.10 6.38
C ALA A 385 41.86 3.38 5.11
N GLY A 386 40.96 3.11 4.15
CA GLY A 386 41.31 2.52 2.85
C GLY A 386 42.16 3.43 1.96
N ASP A 387 41.88 4.74 1.99
CA ASP A 387 42.70 5.75 1.27
C ASP A 387 44.11 5.95 1.87
N LYS A 388 44.35 5.46 3.09
CA LYS A 388 45.65 5.52 3.77
C LYS A 388 46.52 4.27 3.61
N ALA A 389 46.07 3.29 2.83
CA ALA A 389 46.91 2.13 2.49
C ALA A 389 48.11 2.61 1.62
N PRO A 390 49.37 2.33 2.00
CA PRO A 390 50.52 2.80 1.27
C PRO A 390 50.50 2.23 -0.14
N GLY A 391 50.66 3.13 -1.13
CA GLY A 391 50.83 2.73 -2.52
C GLY A 391 52.00 1.76 -2.61
N MET A 392 51.76 0.62 -3.21
CA MET A 392 52.79 -0.33 -3.56
C MET A 392 53.80 0.39 -4.47
N ALA A 393 55.05 0.43 -4.02
CA ALA A 393 56.18 1.02 -4.71
C ALA A 393 56.23 0.48 -6.15
N GLU A 394 56.30 1.41 -7.10
CA GLU A 394 56.66 1.10 -8.47
C GLU A 394 58.02 0.42 -8.47
N GLY A 395 58.02 -0.86 -8.85
CA GLY A 395 59.26 -1.61 -9.10
C GLY A 395 59.99 -1.02 -10.30
N THR A 396 61.14 -0.40 -10.04
CA THR A 396 62.10 -0.01 -11.05
C THR A 396 62.50 -1.22 -11.89
N SER A 397 62.08 -1.28 -13.12
CA SER A 397 62.64 -2.21 -14.11
C SER A 397 63.99 -1.62 -14.60
N SER A 398 65.06 -2.21 -14.15
CA SER A 398 66.42 -2.07 -14.71
C SER A 398 66.45 -2.56 -16.13
N SER A 399 66.80 -1.69 -17.07
CA SER A 399 67.24 -2.02 -18.39
C SER A 399 68.59 -2.74 -18.34
N ALA A 400 68.66 -3.93 -18.87
CA ALA A 400 69.96 -4.57 -19.26
C ALA A 400 69.94 -4.74 -20.77
N GLU A 401 70.76 -3.96 -21.41
CA GLU A 401 71.24 -4.22 -22.78
C GLU A 401 72.05 -5.52 -22.76
N ALA A 402 71.89 -6.32 -23.79
CA ALA A 402 72.86 -7.30 -24.23
C ALA A 402 72.78 -7.44 -25.75
N ASP A 403 73.87 -6.99 -26.36
CA ASP A 403 74.21 -7.19 -27.74
C ASP A 403 74.37 -8.70 -28.09
N GLY A 404 74.24 -9.00 -29.38
CA GLY A 404 75.04 -10.02 -29.98
C GLY A 404 74.34 -11.13 -30.81
N GLU A 405 74.52 -10.96 -32.11
CA GLU A 405 74.45 -11.88 -33.27
C GLU A 405 73.09 -12.18 -33.89
#